data_06b2163238d6e13321ae6dd36d07a75c
#
_entry.id   06b2163238d6e13321ae6dd36d07a75c
#
_cell.length_a   1.000
_cell.length_b   1.000
_cell.length_c   1.000
_cell.angle_alpha   90.00
_cell.angle_beta   90.00
_cell.angle_gamma   90.00
#
_symmetry.space_group_name_H-M   'P 1'
#
loop_
_entity.id
_entity.type
_entity.pdbx_description
1 polymer ?
#
loop_
_entity_poly.entity_id
_entity_poly.type
_entity_poly.pdbx_seq_one_letter_code
_entity_poly.pdbx_strand_id
1 'polypeptide(L)'
;DFQFVPSMKDAVERTVKELCALTAEQYEVLESLFENPRTMISGVAGAGKTLIAMEQARRAYWEGKSVLYLCFNHSIAQYVQYQFEKDNVYIEAVTLHAFMMHTCGIEWSSDLSQYFYEEELPASFMAVENVPAYDLVIIDEGQDLLTDTYMECIDRVVQDGLSDGTWAIYYDPNQNIFNSYAQLDAMITRLRKETYAMSWNLHTNCRNTKQIANANILMTNIPNQGKPTVSGPQVKYDSYSGKEDEQQKINAIVREIKDSGAIGSDFIILSRYTLS
;
A
#
# COMPACT_ATOMS: atom_id res chain seq x y z
N ASP A 1 23.56 -21.07 34.56
CA ASP A 1 22.87 -19.97 33.85
C ASP A 1 22.19 -20.56 32.61
N PHE A 2 20.87 -20.79 32.73
CA PHE A 2 20.06 -21.12 31.55
C PHE A 2 19.85 -19.84 30.77
N GLN A 3 20.56 -19.64 29.66
CA GLN A 3 20.21 -18.64 28.66
C GLN A 3 19.00 -19.15 27.89
N PHE A 4 17.85 -18.52 28.08
CA PHE A 4 16.66 -18.76 27.27
C PHE A 4 16.94 -18.22 25.85
N VAL A 5 17.17 -19.12 24.91
CA VAL A 5 17.26 -18.77 23.50
C VAL A 5 15.83 -18.82 22.96
N PRO A 6 15.21 -17.70 22.60
CA PRO A 6 13.86 -17.69 22.06
C PRO A 6 13.80 -18.56 20.81
N SER A 7 12.70 -19.29 20.61
CA SER A 7 12.47 -20.01 19.36
C SER A 7 12.39 -19.02 18.19
N MET A 8 12.60 -19.51 16.97
CA MET A 8 12.42 -18.67 15.76
C MET A 8 11.00 -18.07 15.73
N LYS A 9 9.99 -18.83 16.14
CA LYS A 9 8.60 -18.38 16.25
C LYS A 9 8.46 -17.22 17.24
N ASP A 10 8.99 -17.33 18.45
CA ASP A 10 8.92 -16.25 19.45
C ASP A 10 9.63 -14.98 18.99
N ALA A 11 10.75 -15.13 18.28
CA ALA A 11 11.48 -14.01 17.70
C ALA A 11 10.67 -13.30 16.60
N VAL A 12 10.01 -14.08 15.74
CA VAL A 12 9.13 -13.54 14.67
C VAL A 12 7.93 -12.86 15.28
N GLU A 13 7.21 -13.49 16.22
CA GLU A 13 6.01 -12.91 16.85
C GLU A 13 6.34 -11.57 17.56
N ARG A 14 7.46 -11.51 18.28
CA ARG A 14 7.92 -10.27 18.91
C ARG A 14 8.24 -9.20 17.88
N THR A 15 8.97 -9.54 16.80
CA THR A 15 9.33 -8.62 15.73
C THR A 15 8.09 -8.08 15.03
N VAL A 16 7.11 -8.95 14.72
CA VAL A 16 5.83 -8.53 14.11
C VAL A 16 5.08 -7.58 15.02
N LYS A 17 5.00 -7.86 16.34
CA LYS A 17 4.34 -6.97 17.30
C LYS A 17 5.00 -5.59 17.38
N GLU A 18 6.33 -5.53 17.34
CA GLU A 18 7.09 -4.27 17.33
C GLU A 18 6.88 -3.51 16.01
N LEU A 19 6.78 -4.22 14.88
CA LEU A 19 6.56 -3.62 13.56
C LEU A 19 5.12 -3.12 13.33
N CYS A 20 4.13 -3.73 14.01
CA CYS A 20 2.72 -3.33 13.89
C CYS A 20 2.33 -2.12 14.76
N ALA A 21 3.19 -1.68 15.66
CA ALA A 21 2.92 -0.48 16.44
C ALA A 21 3.18 0.78 15.59
N LEU A 22 2.23 1.72 15.60
CA LEU A 22 2.45 3.03 14.98
C LEU A 22 3.62 3.73 15.66
N THR A 23 4.50 4.30 14.86
CA THR A 23 5.63 5.10 15.37
C THR A 23 5.19 6.51 15.72
N ALA A 24 6.02 7.23 16.48
CA ALA A 24 5.79 8.64 16.78
C ALA A 24 5.61 9.47 15.50
N GLU A 25 6.43 9.22 14.46
CA GLU A 25 6.31 9.88 13.15
C GLU A 25 4.94 9.66 12.50
N GLN A 26 4.39 8.44 12.57
CA GLN A 26 3.07 8.13 12.02
C GLN A 26 1.94 8.79 12.81
N TYR A 27 2.06 8.91 14.13
CA TYR A 27 1.11 9.66 14.95
C TYR A 27 1.14 11.16 14.65
N GLU A 28 2.31 11.76 14.49
CA GLU A 28 2.45 13.17 14.11
C GLU A 28 1.78 13.45 12.75
N VAL A 29 1.96 12.55 11.79
CA VAL A 29 1.26 12.65 10.50
C VAL A 29 -0.25 12.59 10.69
N LEU A 30 -0.76 11.59 11.42
CA LEU A 30 -2.20 11.45 11.66
C LEU A 30 -2.81 12.70 12.31
N GLU A 31 -2.16 13.28 13.31
CA GLU A 31 -2.66 14.51 13.95
C GLU A 31 -2.69 15.70 12.96
N SER A 32 -1.67 15.82 12.10
CA SER A 32 -1.61 16.89 11.11
C SER A 32 -2.66 16.76 10.01
N LEU A 33 -3.17 15.55 9.72
CA LEU A 33 -4.20 15.33 8.71
C LEU A 33 -5.56 15.96 9.08
N PHE A 34 -5.83 16.15 10.37
CA PHE A 34 -7.06 16.81 10.83
C PHE A 34 -7.11 18.31 10.49
N GLU A 35 -5.96 18.93 10.44
CA GLU A 35 -5.85 20.37 10.16
C GLU A 35 -5.76 20.67 8.67
N ASN A 36 -5.49 19.65 7.84
CA ASN A 36 -5.22 19.81 6.43
C ASN A 36 -6.16 18.96 5.56
N PRO A 37 -7.13 19.57 4.89
CA PRO A 37 -8.11 18.82 4.11
C PRO A 37 -7.51 18.12 2.87
N ARG A 38 -6.38 18.58 2.37
CA ARG A 38 -5.72 18.03 1.17
C ARG A 38 -4.28 17.66 1.49
N THR A 39 -3.97 16.38 1.43
CA THR A 39 -2.66 15.88 1.86
C THR A 39 -2.05 14.86 0.90
N MET A 40 -0.74 14.92 0.76
CA MET A 40 0.07 14.00 -0.04
C MET A 40 1.16 13.40 0.84
N ILE A 41 1.03 12.13 1.14
CA ILE A 41 1.92 11.40 2.06
C ILE A 41 2.82 10.46 1.25
N SER A 42 4.06 10.82 1.08
CA SER A 42 5.06 9.95 0.47
C SER A 42 5.78 9.11 1.52
N GLY A 43 6.29 7.97 1.08
CA GLY A 43 7.11 7.12 1.95
C GLY A 43 7.58 5.87 1.24
N VAL A 44 8.70 5.34 1.66
CA VAL A 44 9.26 4.10 1.13
C VAL A 44 8.37 2.89 1.43
N ALA A 45 8.62 1.77 0.75
CA ALA A 45 7.98 0.49 1.07
C ALA A 45 8.15 0.17 2.56
N GLY A 46 7.04 -0.13 3.24
CA GLY A 46 7.07 -0.44 4.66
C GLY A 46 7.06 0.78 5.60
N ALA A 47 6.87 1.99 5.10
CA ALA A 47 6.72 3.19 5.95
C ALA A 47 5.36 3.28 6.66
N GLY A 48 4.45 2.34 6.41
CA GLY A 48 3.14 2.28 7.07
C GLY A 48 2.06 3.16 6.42
N LYS A 49 2.23 3.58 5.19
CA LYS A 49 1.25 4.39 4.43
C LYS A 49 -0.17 3.84 4.54
N THR A 50 -0.38 2.59 4.17
CA THR A 50 -1.69 1.92 4.25
C THR A 50 -2.27 1.90 5.67
N LEU A 51 -1.43 1.73 6.71
CA LEU A 51 -1.90 1.75 8.10
C LEU A 51 -2.40 3.15 8.50
N ILE A 52 -1.67 4.21 8.13
CA ILE A 52 -2.08 5.60 8.37
C ILE A 52 -3.36 5.90 7.58
N ALA A 53 -3.42 5.49 6.32
CA ALA A 53 -4.58 5.67 5.45
C ALA A 53 -5.86 5.03 6.04
N MET A 54 -5.75 3.77 6.50
CA MET A 54 -6.85 3.08 7.16
C MET A 54 -7.28 3.77 8.45
N GLU A 55 -6.33 4.23 9.26
CA GLU A 55 -6.65 4.93 10.51
C GLU A 55 -7.31 6.28 10.25
N GLN A 56 -6.84 7.04 9.26
CA GLN A 56 -7.50 8.27 8.82
C GLN A 56 -8.95 8.00 8.38
N ALA A 57 -9.16 6.95 7.58
CA ALA A 57 -10.49 6.54 7.14
C ALA A 57 -11.42 6.23 8.32
N ARG A 58 -10.95 5.42 9.30
CA ARG A 58 -11.72 5.08 10.50
C ARG A 58 -12.12 6.30 11.30
N ARG A 59 -11.19 7.21 11.54
CA ARG A 59 -11.46 8.43 12.30
C ARG A 59 -12.51 9.29 11.60
N ALA A 60 -12.39 9.51 10.29
CA ALA A 60 -13.38 10.24 9.52
C ALA A 60 -14.76 9.58 9.55
N TYR A 61 -14.82 8.25 9.42
CA TYR A 61 -16.07 7.49 9.55
C TYR A 61 -16.73 7.69 10.93
N TRP A 62 -15.97 7.63 12.01
CA TRP A 62 -16.48 7.85 13.37
C TRP A 62 -16.88 9.31 13.63
N GLU A 63 -16.39 10.26 12.85
CA GLU A 63 -16.87 11.65 12.80
C GLU A 63 -18.17 11.80 11.99
N GLY A 64 -18.68 10.72 11.39
CA GLY A 64 -19.91 10.71 10.60
C GLY A 64 -19.72 11.12 9.13
N LYS A 65 -18.49 11.18 8.64
CA LYS A 65 -18.17 11.49 7.24
C LYS A 65 -18.38 10.27 6.35
N SER A 66 -18.84 10.51 5.12
CA SER A 66 -18.79 9.52 4.04
C SER A 66 -17.35 9.40 3.52
N VAL A 67 -16.83 8.16 3.48
CA VAL A 67 -15.44 7.90 3.11
C VAL A 67 -15.37 6.89 1.97
N LEU A 68 -14.57 7.20 0.94
CA LEU A 68 -14.19 6.27 -0.12
C LEU A 68 -12.70 5.97 -0.04
N TYR A 69 -12.33 4.68 -0.02
CA TYR A 69 -10.95 4.24 -0.01
C TYR A 69 -10.61 3.61 -1.36
N LEU A 70 -9.82 4.31 -2.14
CA LEU A 70 -9.39 3.89 -3.47
C LEU A 70 -7.94 3.38 -3.45
N CYS A 71 -7.67 2.33 -4.19
CA CYS A 71 -6.31 1.87 -4.47
C CYS A 71 -6.21 1.32 -5.90
N PHE A 72 -4.99 1.03 -6.34
CA PHE A 72 -4.76 0.39 -7.64
C PHE A 72 -4.87 -1.13 -7.53
N ASN A 73 -4.32 -1.71 -6.49
CA ASN A 73 -4.14 -3.16 -6.35
C ASN A 73 -5.35 -3.83 -5.68
N HIS A 74 -5.94 -4.82 -6.37
CA HIS A 74 -7.09 -5.58 -5.88
C HIS A 74 -6.84 -6.29 -4.53
N SER A 75 -5.65 -6.87 -4.34
CA SER A 75 -5.32 -7.56 -3.09
C SER A 75 -5.23 -6.58 -1.90
N ILE A 76 -4.78 -5.35 -2.13
CA ILE A 76 -4.76 -4.30 -1.11
C ILE A 76 -6.19 -3.87 -0.80
N ALA A 77 -7.04 -3.65 -1.82
CA ALA A 77 -8.44 -3.31 -1.62
C ALA A 77 -9.15 -4.36 -0.78
N GLN A 78 -9.01 -5.64 -1.10
CA GLN A 78 -9.60 -6.73 -0.34
C GLN A 78 -9.09 -6.79 1.10
N TYR A 79 -7.79 -6.59 1.31
CA TYR A 79 -7.20 -6.55 2.65
C TYR A 79 -7.78 -5.40 3.49
N VAL A 80 -7.85 -4.20 2.93
CA VAL A 80 -8.39 -3.02 3.61
C VAL A 80 -9.87 -3.20 3.91
N GLN A 81 -10.65 -3.68 2.93
CA GLN A 81 -12.08 -3.98 3.10
C GLN A 81 -12.30 -4.98 4.24
N TYR A 82 -11.54 -6.07 4.26
CA TYR A 82 -11.60 -7.05 5.35
C TYR A 82 -11.28 -6.44 6.72
N GLN A 83 -10.29 -5.54 6.81
CA GLN A 83 -9.97 -4.87 8.08
C GLN A 83 -11.10 -3.95 8.55
N PHE A 84 -11.74 -3.22 7.64
CA PHE A 84 -12.89 -2.37 7.97
C PHE A 84 -14.08 -3.20 8.44
N GLU A 85 -14.40 -4.29 7.77
CA GLU A 85 -15.47 -5.22 8.17
C GLU A 85 -15.22 -5.81 9.57
N LYS A 86 -13.99 -6.24 9.84
CA LYS A 86 -13.59 -6.77 11.14
C LYS A 86 -13.75 -5.74 12.28
N ASP A 87 -13.54 -4.47 11.97
CA ASP A 87 -13.67 -3.37 12.92
C ASP A 87 -15.10 -2.81 12.99
N ASN A 88 -16.06 -3.39 12.24
CA ASN A 88 -17.44 -2.92 12.06
C ASN A 88 -17.52 -1.48 11.54
N VAL A 89 -16.62 -1.14 10.61
CA VAL A 89 -16.57 0.14 9.92
C VAL A 89 -17.07 -0.06 8.49
N TYR A 90 -18.11 0.69 8.10
CA TYR A 90 -18.77 0.55 6.79
C TYR A 90 -18.21 1.58 5.80
N ILE A 91 -16.96 1.38 5.41
CA ILE A 91 -16.26 2.16 4.38
C ILE A 91 -16.08 1.27 3.16
N GLU A 92 -16.33 1.80 1.97
CA GLU A 92 -16.03 1.12 0.72
C GLU A 92 -14.53 1.24 0.42
N ALA A 93 -13.83 0.09 0.41
CA ALA A 93 -12.44 -0.02 -0.02
C ALA A 93 -12.35 -0.83 -1.30
N VAL A 94 -12.02 -0.17 -2.40
CA VAL A 94 -12.15 -0.73 -3.75
C VAL A 94 -11.04 -0.21 -4.67
N THR A 95 -10.77 -0.91 -5.78
CA THR A 95 -9.89 -0.33 -6.80
C THR A 95 -10.63 0.74 -7.59
N LEU A 96 -9.90 1.78 -8.06
CA LEU A 96 -10.50 2.83 -8.89
C LEU A 96 -11.24 2.24 -10.10
N HIS A 97 -10.64 1.25 -10.77
CA HIS A 97 -11.26 0.61 -11.92
C HIS A 97 -12.57 -0.12 -11.56
N ALA A 98 -12.58 -0.88 -10.45
CA ALA A 98 -13.81 -1.56 -10.02
C ALA A 98 -14.90 -0.57 -9.60
N PHE A 99 -14.54 0.52 -8.94
CA PHE A 99 -15.46 1.61 -8.61
C PHE A 99 -16.09 2.24 -9.86
N MET A 100 -15.26 2.59 -10.85
CA MET A 100 -15.75 3.15 -12.12
C MET A 100 -16.64 2.16 -12.86
N MET A 101 -16.24 0.89 -12.97
CA MET A 101 -17.04 -0.15 -13.62
C MET A 101 -18.42 -0.32 -12.96
N HIS A 102 -18.44 -0.41 -11.63
CA HIS A 102 -19.69 -0.51 -10.85
C HIS A 102 -20.59 0.72 -11.10
N THR A 103 -20.03 1.91 -11.06
CA THR A 103 -20.77 3.17 -11.29
C THR A 103 -21.32 3.25 -12.72
N CYS A 104 -20.60 2.73 -13.71
CA CYS A 104 -21.04 2.67 -15.10
C CYS A 104 -22.00 1.50 -15.40
N GLY A 105 -22.21 0.56 -14.46
CA GLY A 105 -22.97 -0.67 -14.70
C GLY A 105 -22.27 -1.63 -15.67
N ILE A 106 -20.94 -1.60 -15.72
CA ILE A 106 -20.12 -2.47 -16.57
C ILE A 106 -19.69 -3.70 -15.79
N GLU A 107 -19.95 -4.89 -16.31
CA GLU A 107 -19.48 -6.13 -15.72
C GLU A 107 -18.04 -6.44 -16.15
N TRP A 108 -17.28 -7.02 -15.21
CA TRP A 108 -15.92 -7.45 -15.51
C TRP A 108 -15.88 -8.62 -16.50
N SER A 109 -14.95 -8.57 -17.44
CA SER A 109 -14.66 -9.67 -18.37
C SER A 109 -13.14 -9.84 -18.51
N SER A 110 -12.70 -11.08 -18.73
CA SER A 110 -11.29 -11.39 -19.00
C SER A 110 -10.76 -10.79 -20.32
N ASP A 111 -11.65 -10.36 -21.19
CA ASP A 111 -11.31 -9.86 -22.54
C ASP A 111 -11.09 -8.34 -22.56
N LEU A 112 -11.24 -7.66 -21.42
CA LEU A 112 -11.02 -6.23 -21.30
C LEU A 112 -9.54 -5.91 -21.47
N SER A 113 -9.24 -5.02 -22.43
CA SER A 113 -7.88 -4.62 -22.78
C SER A 113 -7.32 -3.56 -21.83
N GLN A 114 -6.01 -3.36 -21.85
CA GLN A 114 -5.38 -2.23 -21.17
C GLN A 114 -5.97 -0.88 -21.64
N TYR A 115 -6.21 -0.72 -22.96
CA TYR A 115 -6.85 0.46 -23.54
C TYR A 115 -8.23 0.73 -22.95
N PHE A 116 -9.01 -0.33 -22.66
CA PHE A 116 -10.30 -0.17 -21.98
C PHE A 116 -10.13 0.53 -20.62
N TYR A 117 -9.19 0.08 -19.80
CA TYR A 117 -8.99 0.66 -18.46
C TYR A 117 -8.42 2.07 -18.48
N GLU A 118 -7.53 2.37 -19.44
CA GLU A 118 -6.83 3.65 -19.51
C GLU A 118 -7.66 4.75 -20.20
N GLU A 119 -8.54 4.39 -21.15
CA GLU A 119 -9.25 5.36 -21.98
C GLU A 119 -10.78 5.19 -21.96
N GLU A 120 -11.30 3.98 -22.30
CA GLU A 120 -12.75 3.80 -22.49
C GLU A 120 -13.53 3.85 -21.18
N LEU A 121 -13.03 3.23 -20.12
CA LEU A 121 -13.67 3.22 -18.82
C LEU A 121 -13.69 4.62 -18.17
N PRO A 122 -12.61 5.38 -18.13
CA PRO A 122 -12.65 6.78 -17.69
C PRO A 122 -13.61 7.63 -18.50
N ALA A 123 -13.61 7.53 -19.83
CA ALA A 123 -14.53 8.27 -20.70
C ALA A 123 -15.98 7.92 -20.39
N SER A 124 -16.29 6.63 -20.19
CA SER A 124 -17.64 6.16 -19.81
C SER A 124 -18.04 6.71 -18.45
N PHE A 125 -17.12 6.70 -17.47
CA PHE A 125 -17.35 7.22 -16.13
C PHE A 125 -17.60 8.75 -16.15
N MET A 126 -16.86 9.47 -16.97
CA MET A 126 -17.07 10.93 -17.14
C MET A 126 -18.44 11.27 -17.74
N ALA A 127 -19.06 10.34 -18.47
CA ALA A 127 -20.41 10.51 -19.05
C ALA A 127 -21.55 10.19 -18.06
N VAL A 128 -21.28 9.60 -16.89
CA VAL A 128 -22.31 9.32 -15.88
C VAL A 128 -22.80 10.62 -15.26
N GLU A 129 -24.11 10.88 -15.23
CA GLU A 129 -24.66 12.13 -14.69
C GLU A 129 -24.55 12.22 -13.17
N ASN A 130 -24.91 11.14 -12.46
CA ASN A 130 -24.97 11.10 -10.99
C ASN A 130 -23.90 10.16 -10.45
N VAL A 131 -22.72 10.71 -10.19
CA VAL A 131 -21.62 10.01 -9.52
C VAL A 131 -21.70 10.29 -8.02
N PRO A 132 -21.61 9.28 -7.15
CA PRO A 132 -21.58 9.53 -5.70
C PRO A 132 -20.34 10.32 -5.32
N ALA A 133 -20.50 11.33 -4.46
CA ALA A 133 -19.42 12.13 -3.91
C ALA A 133 -19.26 11.84 -2.40
N TYR A 134 -18.03 11.94 -1.92
CA TYR A 134 -17.63 11.57 -0.56
C TYR A 134 -16.96 12.74 0.17
N ASP A 135 -17.21 12.85 1.47
CA ASP A 135 -16.60 13.88 2.32
C ASP A 135 -15.09 13.68 2.47
N LEU A 136 -14.60 12.46 2.33
CA LEU A 136 -13.17 12.14 2.30
C LEU A 136 -12.90 11.06 1.27
N VAL A 137 -11.97 11.32 0.35
CA VAL A 137 -11.44 10.31 -0.57
C VAL A 137 -9.98 10.02 -0.23
N ILE A 138 -9.69 8.76 0.07
CA ILE A 138 -8.33 8.28 0.32
C ILE A 138 -7.85 7.49 -0.90
N ILE A 139 -6.65 7.79 -1.36
CA ILE A 139 -6.00 7.14 -2.50
C ILE A 139 -4.73 6.49 -1.98
N ASP A 140 -4.71 5.17 -1.88
CA ASP A 140 -3.52 4.39 -1.51
C ASP A 140 -2.83 3.81 -2.75
N GLU A 141 -1.51 3.66 -2.70
CA GLU A 141 -0.65 3.33 -3.85
C GLU A 141 -0.86 4.32 -5.02
N GLY A 142 -0.96 5.59 -4.69
CA GLY A 142 -1.32 6.67 -5.62
C GLY A 142 -0.36 6.82 -6.80
N GLN A 143 0.90 6.36 -6.72
CA GLN A 143 1.86 6.41 -7.83
C GLN A 143 1.33 5.74 -9.11
N ASP A 144 0.42 4.77 -8.97
CA ASP A 144 -0.17 4.04 -10.09
C ASP A 144 -1.48 4.68 -10.59
N LEU A 145 -2.04 5.64 -9.85
CA LEU A 145 -3.30 6.34 -10.14
C LEU A 145 -3.12 7.82 -10.50
N LEU A 146 -1.94 8.39 -10.33
CA LEU A 146 -1.66 9.80 -10.57
C LEU A 146 -1.43 10.09 -12.06
N THR A 147 -2.49 9.94 -12.86
CA THR A 147 -2.56 10.35 -14.27
C THR A 147 -3.64 11.43 -14.44
N ASP A 148 -3.55 12.24 -15.49
CA ASP A 148 -4.56 13.29 -15.76
C ASP A 148 -5.96 12.68 -15.81
N THR A 149 -6.12 11.62 -16.59
CA THR A 149 -7.40 10.95 -16.82
C THR A 149 -8.04 10.42 -15.53
N TYR A 150 -7.25 9.75 -14.69
CA TYR A 150 -7.77 9.23 -13.42
C TYR A 150 -8.04 10.33 -12.40
N MET A 151 -7.23 11.39 -12.37
CA MET A 151 -7.45 12.53 -11.46
C MET A 151 -8.71 13.30 -11.83
N GLU A 152 -9.09 13.41 -13.11
CA GLU A 152 -10.39 13.95 -13.53
C GLU A 152 -11.55 13.09 -13.03
N CYS A 153 -11.43 11.75 -13.09
CA CYS A 153 -12.42 10.85 -12.52
C CYS A 153 -12.53 10.98 -10.99
N ILE A 154 -11.39 11.10 -10.31
CA ILE A 154 -11.32 11.25 -8.85
C ILE A 154 -11.90 12.60 -8.42
N ASP A 155 -11.68 13.68 -9.17
CA ASP A 155 -12.27 14.99 -8.90
C ASP A 155 -13.80 14.91 -8.76
N ARG A 156 -14.47 14.08 -9.55
CA ARG A 156 -15.92 13.90 -9.51
C ARG A 156 -16.44 13.17 -8.27
N VAL A 157 -15.61 12.39 -7.60
CA VAL A 157 -16.01 11.62 -6.40
C VAL A 157 -15.62 12.31 -5.09
N VAL A 158 -14.79 13.34 -5.16
CA VAL A 158 -14.49 14.20 -4.01
C VAL A 158 -15.59 15.23 -3.88
N GLN A 159 -16.25 15.32 -2.71
CA GLN A 159 -17.20 16.37 -2.43
C GLN A 159 -16.50 17.73 -2.55
N ASP A 160 -17.03 18.64 -3.35
CA ASP A 160 -16.44 19.94 -3.71
C ASP A 160 -15.17 19.87 -4.58
N GLY A 161 -14.86 18.69 -5.15
CA GLY A 161 -13.75 18.48 -6.07
C GLY A 161 -12.36 18.50 -5.40
N LEU A 162 -11.32 18.28 -6.19
CA LEU A 162 -9.94 18.25 -5.69
C LEU A 162 -9.44 19.61 -5.19
N SER A 163 -9.98 20.71 -5.69
CA SER A 163 -9.56 22.06 -5.30
C SER A 163 -10.02 22.46 -3.91
N ASP A 164 -11.25 22.10 -3.53
CA ASP A 164 -11.89 22.57 -2.30
C ASP A 164 -12.28 21.44 -1.34
N GLY A 165 -12.41 20.21 -1.84
CA GLY A 165 -12.78 19.04 -1.07
C GLY A 165 -11.67 18.46 -0.19
N THR A 166 -11.99 17.37 0.50
CA THR A 166 -11.04 16.69 1.40
C THR A 166 -10.58 15.37 0.82
N TRP A 167 -9.27 15.20 0.71
CA TRP A 167 -8.66 13.99 0.18
C TRP A 167 -7.23 13.77 0.70
N ALA A 168 -6.79 12.53 0.66
CA ALA A 168 -5.42 12.15 1.01
C ALA A 168 -4.86 11.16 -0.01
N ILE A 169 -3.65 11.42 -0.51
CA ILE A 169 -2.93 10.55 -1.44
C ILE A 169 -1.70 9.99 -0.75
N TYR A 170 -1.63 8.66 -0.66
CA TYR A 170 -0.49 7.90 -0.14
C TYR A 170 0.24 7.25 -1.30
N TYR A 171 1.55 7.51 -1.46
CA TYR A 171 2.31 7.04 -2.61
C TYR A 171 3.78 6.73 -2.27
N ASP A 172 4.39 5.87 -3.09
CA ASP A 172 5.82 5.57 -3.04
C ASP A 172 6.47 5.93 -4.38
N PRO A 173 7.26 7.00 -4.46
CA PRO A 173 7.87 7.40 -5.72
C PRO A 173 8.87 6.36 -6.26
N ASN A 174 9.37 5.44 -5.43
CA ASN A 174 10.32 4.39 -5.84
C ASN A 174 9.63 3.13 -6.38
N GLN A 175 8.30 3.00 -6.22
CA GLN A 175 7.51 1.86 -6.70
C GLN A 175 6.69 2.18 -7.97
N ASN A 176 6.98 3.28 -8.63
CA ASN A 176 6.33 3.66 -9.87
C ASN A 176 6.79 2.73 -11.03
N ILE A 177 5.95 1.76 -11.37
CA ILE A 177 6.24 0.75 -12.41
C ILE A 177 5.65 1.15 -13.76
N PHE A 178 4.53 1.87 -13.76
CA PHE A 178 3.72 2.16 -14.96
C PHE A 178 4.00 3.54 -15.57
N ASN A 179 4.38 4.53 -14.76
CA ASN A 179 4.66 5.89 -15.22
C ASN A 179 6.16 6.20 -15.17
N SER A 180 6.64 7.14 -15.97
CA SER A 180 7.99 7.64 -15.76
C SER A 180 8.06 8.47 -14.47
N TYR A 181 9.21 8.44 -13.80
CA TYR A 181 9.43 9.25 -12.59
C TYR A 181 9.14 10.75 -12.83
N ALA A 182 9.51 11.27 -14.02
CA ALA A 182 9.27 12.65 -14.39
C ALA A 182 7.77 12.99 -14.51
N GLN A 183 6.94 12.07 -15.02
CA GLN A 183 5.49 12.28 -15.11
C GLN A 183 4.84 12.30 -13.73
N LEU A 184 5.22 11.38 -12.85
CA LEU A 184 4.73 11.34 -11.48
C LEU A 184 5.10 12.63 -10.72
N ASP A 185 6.37 13.06 -10.80
CA ASP A 185 6.85 14.28 -10.13
C ASP A 185 6.16 15.54 -10.65
N ALA A 186 5.94 15.63 -11.96
CA ALA A 186 5.19 16.72 -12.58
C ALA A 186 3.74 16.76 -12.07
N MET A 187 3.07 15.61 -11.98
CA MET A 187 1.69 15.52 -11.47
C MET A 187 1.62 15.92 -10.00
N ILE A 188 2.50 15.39 -9.16
CA ILE A 188 2.58 15.75 -7.73
C ILE A 188 2.79 17.26 -7.56
N THR A 189 3.72 17.84 -8.32
CA THR A 189 4.01 19.28 -8.27
C THR A 189 2.81 20.10 -8.69
N ARG A 190 2.11 19.69 -9.75
CA ARG A 190 0.89 20.37 -10.23
C ARG A 190 -0.22 20.32 -9.19
N LEU A 191 -0.57 19.13 -8.69
CA LEU A 191 -1.61 18.97 -7.67
C LEU A 191 -1.33 19.82 -6.43
N ARG A 192 -0.11 19.79 -5.92
CA ARG A 192 0.27 20.63 -4.75
C ARG A 192 0.09 22.11 -5.01
N LYS A 193 0.44 22.59 -6.20
CA LYS A 193 0.34 23.98 -6.57
C LYS A 193 -1.12 24.42 -6.77
N GLU A 194 -1.92 23.60 -7.40
CA GLU A 194 -3.31 23.94 -7.75
C GLU A 194 -4.25 23.78 -6.55
N THR A 195 -3.99 22.83 -5.66
CA THR A 195 -4.88 22.51 -4.53
C THR A 195 -4.35 22.96 -3.18
N TYR A 196 -3.13 23.50 -3.11
CA TYR A 196 -2.40 23.83 -1.88
C TYR A 196 -2.25 22.64 -0.92
N ALA A 197 -2.18 21.43 -1.46
CA ALA A 197 -2.04 20.22 -0.67
C ALA A 197 -0.75 20.20 0.14
N MET A 198 -0.86 19.83 1.42
CA MET A 198 0.27 19.63 2.31
C MET A 198 0.99 18.32 1.97
N SER A 199 2.31 18.31 2.09
CA SER A 199 3.11 17.11 1.83
C SER A 199 3.88 16.66 3.05
N TRP A 200 3.83 15.35 3.30
CA TRP A 200 4.63 14.66 4.30
C TRP A 200 5.47 13.57 3.67
N ASN A 201 6.64 13.31 4.24
CA ASN A 201 7.49 12.23 3.81
C ASN A 201 7.83 11.33 5.01
N LEU A 202 7.36 10.07 4.96
CA LEU A 202 7.63 9.08 5.98
C LEU A 202 9.01 8.47 5.78
N HIS A 203 9.84 8.56 6.81
CA HIS A 203 11.22 8.10 6.77
C HIS A 203 11.45 6.78 7.50
N THR A 204 10.57 6.42 8.43
CA THR A 204 10.70 5.22 9.24
C THR A 204 10.19 3.99 8.49
N ASN A 205 11.01 2.95 8.36
CA ASN A 205 10.57 1.67 7.82
C ASN A 205 10.06 0.78 8.97
N CYS A 206 8.75 0.57 9.00
CA CYS A 206 8.04 -0.19 10.04
C CYS A 206 7.75 -1.65 9.65
N ARG A 207 8.13 -2.07 8.43
CA ARG A 207 7.86 -3.43 7.93
C ARG A 207 9.09 -4.32 7.99
N ASN A 208 10.24 -3.77 7.62
CA ASN A 208 11.46 -4.54 7.47
C ASN A 208 12.38 -4.35 8.67
N THR A 209 13.05 -5.43 9.06
CA THR A 209 14.15 -5.35 10.02
C THR A 209 15.38 -4.69 9.38
N LYS A 210 16.30 -4.20 10.20
CA LYS A 210 17.57 -3.61 9.73
C LYS A 210 18.32 -4.56 8.80
N GLN A 211 18.28 -5.86 9.09
CA GLN A 211 18.97 -6.88 8.31
C GLN A 211 18.37 -7.05 6.91
N ILE A 212 17.02 -7.06 6.81
CA ILE A 212 16.32 -7.15 5.52
C ILE A 212 16.52 -5.87 4.70
N ALA A 213 16.41 -4.71 5.32
CA ALA A 213 16.62 -3.44 4.62
C ALA A 213 18.05 -3.32 4.08
N ASN A 214 19.07 -3.70 4.86
CA ASN A 214 20.46 -3.72 4.42
C ASN A 214 20.68 -4.72 3.27
N ALA A 215 20.08 -5.92 3.37
CA ALA A 215 20.16 -6.91 2.29
C ALA A 215 19.53 -6.39 0.99
N ASN A 216 18.38 -5.73 1.07
CA ASN A 216 17.74 -5.12 -0.09
C ASN A 216 18.62 -4.05 -0.76
N ILE A 217 19.25 -3.17 0.02
CA ILE A 217 20.18 -2.15 -0.52
C ILE A 217 21.33 -2.82 -1.26
N LEU A 218 21.92 -3.87 -0.67
CA LEU A 218 23.03 -4.60 -1.28
C LEU A 218 22.64 -5.32 -2.59
N MET A 219 21.42 -5.85 -2.66
CA MET A 219 20.94 -6.61 -3.82
C MET A 219 20.42 -5.73 -4.95
N THR A 220 19.77 -4.62 -4.63
CA THR A 220 19.08 -3.77 -5.61
C THR A 220 19.85 -2.50 -5.97
N ASN A 221 20.83 -2.14 -5.17
CA ASN A 221 21.55 -0.88 -5.23
C ASN A 221 20.62 0.37 -5.14
N ILE A 222 19.43 0.21 -4.54
CA ILE A 222 18.49 1.31 -4.27
C ILE A 222 18.77 1.85 -2.86
N PRO A 223 19.27 3.09 -2.72
CA PRO A 223 19.81 3.55 -1.45
C PRO A 223 18.76 3.92 -0.40
N ASN A 224 17.56 4.31 -0.79
CA ASN A 224 16.55 4.83 0.15
C ASN A 224 15.50 3.78 0.52
N GLN A 225 15.80 2.97 1.53
CA GLN A 225 14.87 1.96 2.08
C GLN A 225 14.20 2.43 3.40
N GLY A 226 14.23 3.73 3.71
CA GLY A 226 13.82 4.27 4.99
C GLY A 226 14.76 3.89 6.14
N LYS A 227 14.39 4.27 7.36
CA LYS A 227 15.17 3.98 8.58
C LYS A 227 14.48 2.86 9.37
N PRO A 228 14.91 1.59 9.25
CA PRO A 228 14.32 0.52 10.03
C PRO A 228 14.71 0.66 11.50
N THR A 229 13.75 0.54 12.38
CA THR A 229 13.94 0.66 13.86
C THR A 229 14.20 -0.68 14.50
N VAL A 230 13.60 -1.74 13.99
CA VAL A 230 13.63 -3.09 14.57
C VAL A 230 14.78 -3.91 14.00
N SER A 231 15.45 -4.67 14.87
CA SER A 231 16.47 -5.66 14.49
C SER A 231 15.85 -7.06 14.45
N GLY A 232 16.19 -7.82 13.42
CA GLY A 232 15.75 -9.22 13.25
C GLY A 232 16.93 -10.18 13.05
N PRO A 233 16.64 -11.43 12.71
CA PRO A 233 17.67 -12.41 12.33
C PRO A 233 18.46 -11.96 11.11
N GLN A 234 19.68 -12.49 10.98
CA GLN A 234 20.52 -12.26 9.80
C GLN A 234 19.88 -12.90 8.57
N VAL A 235 19.98 -12.21 7.44
CA VAL A 235 19.58 -12.78 6.14
C VAL A 235 20.58 -13.87 5.75
N LYS A 236 20.08 -15.08 5.50
CA LYS A 236 20.88 -16.20 5.03
C LYS A 236 20.89 -16.22 3.49
N TYR A 237 22.04 -16.48 2.90
CA TYR A 237 22.21 -16.61 1.46
C TYR A 237 22.69 -18.02 1.15
N ASP A 238 22.00 -18.69 0.25
CA ASP A 238 22.39 -20.01 -0.25
C ASP A 238 22.53 -19.97 -1.77
N SER A 239 23.54 -20.70 -2.29
CA SER A 239 23.71 -20.91 -3.72
C SER A 239 23.28 -22.33 -4.10
N TYR A 240 22.75 -22.51 -5.28
CA TYR A 240 22.36 -23.82 -5.79
C TYR A 240 22.89 -24.06 -7.21
N SER A 241 23.09 -25.32 -7.57
CA SER A 241 23.54 -25.75 -8.89
C SER A 241 22.49 -26.64 -9.56
N GLY A 242 21.50 -25.99 -10.23
CA GLY A 242 20.43 -26.70 -10.95
C GLY A 242 19.17 -26.93 -10.10
N LYS A 243 18.08 -27.32 -10.78
CA LYS A 243 16.75 -27.46 -10.20
C LYS A 243 16.63 -28.48 -9.06
N GLU A 244 17.36 -29.59 -9.14
CA GLU A 244 17.30 -30.63 -8.10
C GLU A 244 17.92 -30.13 -6.78
N ASP A 245 19.06 -29.45 -6.85
CA ASP A 245 19.75 -28.88 -5.67
C ASP A 245 18.90 -27.75 -5.08
N GLU A 246 18.31 -26.87 -5.92
CA GLU A 246 17.36 -25.83 -5.49
C GLU A 246 16.20 -26.42 -4.70
N GLN A 247 15.54 -27.47 -5.26
CA GLN A 247 14.40 -28.11 -4.61
C GLN A 247 14.78 -28.77 -3.27
N GLN A 248 15.96 -29.43 -3.22
CA GLN A 248 16.45 -30.04 -1.98
C GLN A 248 16.69 -28.98 -0.90
N LYS A 249 17.32 -27.85 -1.24
CA LYS A 249 17.58 -26.74 -0.31
C LYS A 249 16.31 -26.07 0.17
N ILE A 250 15.35 -25.77 -0.73
CA ILE A 250 14.05 -25.24 -0.33
C ILE A 250 13.36 -26.20 0.65
N ASN A 251 13.34 -27.50 0.36
CA ASN A 251 12.72 -28.48 1.24
C ASN A 251 13.41 -28.56 2.61
N ALA A 252 14.75 -28.44 2.66
CA ALA A 252 15.49 -28.41 3.91
C ALA A 252 15.15 -27.18 4.75
N ILE A 253 15.11 -25.98 4.13
CA ILE A 253 14.75 -24.73 4.79
C ILE A 253 13.29 -24.80 5.32
N VAL A 254 12.35 -25.28 4.51
CA VAL A 254 10.95 -25.44 4.91
C VAL A 254 10.80 -26.39 6.11
N ARG A 255 11.60 -27.48 6.16
CA ARG A 255 11.62 -28.38 7.32
C ARG A 255 12.17 -27.67 8.56
N GLU A 256 13.31 -26.98 8.46
CA GLU A 256 13.88 -26.19 9.57
C GLU A 256 12.87 -25.20 10.14
N ILE A 257 12.15 -24.49 9.27
CA ILE A 257 11.11 -23.52 9.67
C ILE A 257 9.96 -24.23 10.41
N LYS A 258 9.46 -25.35 9.87
CA LYS A 258 8.38 -26.13 10.51
C LYS A 258 8.81 -26.76 11.83
N ASP A 259 10.03 -27.28 11.91
CA ASP A 259 10.59 -27.86 13.14
C ASP A 259 10.76 -26.80 14.24
N SER A 260 10.87 -25.51 13.90
CA SER A 260 10.85 -24.39 14.85
C SER A 260 9.45 -24.04 15.38
N GLY A 261 8.40 -24.77 14.95
CA GLY A 261 7.00 -24.56 15.36
C GLY A 261 6.20 -23.59 14.49
N ALA A 262 6.76 -23.12 13.37
CA ALA A 262 6.03 -22.29 12.41
C ALA A 262 5.04 -23.14 11.59
N ILE A 263 3.88 -22.54 11.27
CA ILE A 263 2.87 -23.14 10.39
C ILE A 263 2.93 -22.53 8.99
N GLY A 264 2.23 -23.11 8.03
CA GLY A 264 2.32 -22.70 6.62
C GLY A 264 1.91 -21.24 6.35
N SER A 265 1.10 -20.62 7.21
CA SER A 265 0.74 -19.20 7.14
C SER A 265 1.83 -18.23 7.62
N ASP A 266 2.88 -18.74 8.28
CA ASP A 266 3.90 -17.89 8.90
C ASP A 266 5.07 -17.57 7.95
N PHE A 267 5.10 -18.19 6.77
CA PHE A 267 6.14 -17.96 5.77
C PHE A 267 5.60 -18.03 4.35
N ILE A 268 6.30 -17.38 3.43
CA ILE A 268 5.98 -17.37 2.00
C ILE A 268 7.21 -17.72 1.19
N ILE A 269 7.02 -18.47 0.12
CA ILE A 269 8.05 -18.76 -0.88
C ILE A 269 7.75 -17.91 -2.12
N LEU A 270 8.68 -17.03 -2.47
CA LEU A 270 8.57 -16.21 -3.66
C LEU A 270 9.48 -16.75 -4.75
N SER A 271 8.94 -16.90 -5.96
CA SER A 271 9.68 -17.29 -7.15
C SER A 271 9.37 -16.33 -8.29
N ARG A 272 10.35 -16.07 -9.14
CA ARG A 272 10.15 -15.33 -10.40
C ARG A 272 9.54 -16.21 -11.51
N TYR A 273 9.42 -17.49 -11.27
CA TYR A 273 8.83 -18.44 -12.20
C TYR A 273 7.45 -18.86 -11.72
N THR A 274 6.48 -18.91 -12.62
CA THR A 274 5.19 -19.56 -12.34
C THR A 274 5.41 -21.03 -12.12
N LEU A 275 4.82 -21.58 -11.06
CA LEU A 275 4.74 -23.04 -10.88
C LEU A 275 3.89 -23.57 -12.03
N SER A 276 4.54 -24.28 -12.96
CA SER A 276 3.88 -25.02 -14.04
C SER A 276 3.37 -26.35 -13.52
#